data_06a6b046eb19eac9faaef3ef0e4e09bb
#
_entry.id   06a6b046eb19eac9faaef3ef0e4e09bb
#
_cell.length_a   1.000
_cell.length_b   1.000
_cell.length_c   1.000
_cell.angle_alpha   90.00
_cell.angle_beta   90.00
_cell.angle_gamma   90.00
#
_symmetry.space_group_name_H-M   'P 1'
#
loop_
_entity.id
_entity.type
_entity.pdbx_description
1 polymer ?
#
loop_
_entity_poly.entity_id
_entity_poly.type
_entity_poly.pdbx_seq_one_letter_code
_entity_poly.pdbx_strand_id
1 'polypeptide(L)'
;MRPTALIELMNKAMDGVTVAFDGLTEAQWSTATDCPGWDVKDNLSHLIGTELFLMGKPSTTHRAPKFDYVKNPIGEANEHEIDARRAHTGAQVYAEWKQVASDRAHHLATADDAYFDTPWHMPTGPGTLGEFISIRVLDLWVHEQD
;
A
#
# COMPACT_ATOMS: atom_id res chain seq x y z
N MET A 1 -6.71 13.85 17.09
CA MET A 1 -7.83 12.96 17.57
C MET A 1 -7.82 11.66 16.77
N ARG A 2 -7.91 10.52 17.43
CA ARG A 2 -7.88 9.18 16.82
C ARG A 2 -9.15 8.90 15.99
N PRO A 3 -9.07 8.61 14.70
CA PRO A 3 -10.24 8.38 13.84
C PRO A 3 -10.69 6.90 13.88
N THR A 4 -11.30 6.48 14.98
CA THR A 4 -11.63 5.07 15.26
C THR A 4 -12.41 4.40 14.13
N ALA A 5 -13.45 5.06 13.59
CA ALA A 5 -14.25 4.49 12.50
C ALA A 5 -13.43 4.26 11.21
N LEU A 6 -12.51 5.19 10.87
CA LEU A 6 -11.62 5.01 9.72
C LEU A 6 -10.60 3.90 9.95
N ILE A 7 -10.11 3.73 11.19
CA ILE A 7 -9.20 2.63 11.54
C ILE A 7 -9.91 1.27 11.37
N GLU A 8 -11.17 1.17 11.80
CA GLU A 8 -11.98 -0.05 11.60
C GLU A 8 -12.18 -0.35 10.11
N LEU A 9 -12.48 0.67 9.29
CA LEU A 9 -12.60 0.51 7.84
C LEU A 9 -11.27 0.11 7.19
N MET A 10 -10.16 0.70 7.64
CA MET A 10 -8.82 0.35 7.16
C MET A 10 -8.48 -1.11 7.43
N ASN A 11 -8.76 -1.60 8.64
CA ASN A 11 -8.55 -3.01 8.98
C ASN A 11 -9.38 -3.93 8.09
N LYS A 12 -10.66 -3.60 7.85
CA LYS A 12 -11.52 -4.37 6.93
C LYS A 12 -10.99 -4.35 5.50
N ALA A 13 -10.47 -3.22 5.02
CA ALA A 13 -9.89 -3.12 3.68
C ALA A 13 -8.61 -3.97 3.57
N MET A 14 -7.74 -3.96 4.59
CA MET A 14 -6.56 -4.83 4.62
C MET A 14 -6.92 -6.32 4.66
N ASP A 15 -7.97 -6.69 5.40
CA ASP A 15 -8.50 -8.07 5.42
C ASP A 15 -9.04 -8.47 4.05
N GLY A 16 -9.76 -7.56 3.36
CA GLY A 16 -10.26 -7.76 2.00
C GLY A 16 -9.15 -8.06 1.01
N VAL A 17 -8.09 -7.23 1.00
CA VAL A 17 -6.89 -7.47 0.19
C VAL A 17 -6.27 -8.82 0.53
N THR A 18 -6.12 -9.15 1.81
CA THR A 18 -5.55 -10.43 2.23
C THR A 18 -6.34 -11.62 1.69
N VAL A 19 -7.67 -11.55 1.70
CA VAL A 19 -8.55 -12.59 1.14
C VAL A 19 -8.45 -12.64 -0.38
N ALA A 20 -8.46 -11.49 -1.07
CA ALA A 20 -8.44 -11.42 -2.53
C ALA A 20 -7.17 -12.02 -3.14
N PHE A 21 -6.04 -11.88 -2.47
CA PHE A 21 -4.73 -12.37 -2.96
C PHE A 21 -4.36 -13.77 -2.41
N ASP A 22 -5.23 -14.39 -1.59
CA ASP A 22 -4.93 -15.71 -1.02
C ASP A 22 -5.02 -16.81 -2.08
N GLY A 23 -4.07 -17.73 -2.03
CA GLY A 23 -4.06 -18.95 -2.88
C GLY A 23 -3.80 -18.70 -4.36
N LEU A 24 -3.37 -17.51 -4.79
CA LEU A 24 -3.03 -17.24 -6.18
C LEU A 24 -1.82 -18.07 -6.64
N THR A 25 -1.92 -18.61 -7.86
CA THR A 25 -0.80 -19.25 -8.55
C THR A 25 0.19 -18.20 -9.08
N GLU A 26 1.45 -18.61 -9.34
CA GLU A 26 2.44 -17.68 -9.91
C GLU A 26 2.01 -17.13 -11.28
N ALA A 27 1.23 -17.89 -12.07
CA ALA A 27 0.66 -17.39 -13.31
C ALA A 27 -0.37 -16.28 -13.07
N GLN A 28 -1.21 -16.41 -12.03
CA GLN A 28 -2.17 -15.36 -11.65
C GLN A 28 -1.46 -14.10 -11.11
N TRP A 29 -0.37 -14.26 -10.33
CA TRP A 29 0.45 -13.14 -9.88
C TRP A 29 1.04 -12.30 -11.01
N SER A 30 1.28 -12.92 -12.18
CA SER A 30 1.83 -12.26 -13.38
C SER A 30 0.76 -11.76 -14.34
N THR A 31 -0.52 -11.79 -13.96
CA THR A 31 -1.62 -11.25 -14.77
C THR A 31 -1.57 -9.73 -14.77
N ALA A 32 -1.67 -9.13 -15.95
CA ALA A 32 -1.75 -7.66 -16.07
C ALA A 32 -3.03 -7.12 -15.40
N THR A 33 -2.92 -5.94 -14.79
CA THR A 33 -4.02 -5.22 -14.15
C THR A 33 -4.44 -4.01 -14.97
N ASP A 34 -5.47 -3.29 -14.53
CA ASP A 34 -5.88 -2.00 -15.12
C ASP A 34 -4.85 -0.88 -14.86
N CYS A 35 -3.91 -1.08 -13.94
CA CYS A 35 -2.79 -0.15 -13.71
C CYS A 35 -1.73 -0.32 -14.82
N PRO A 36 -1.46 0.70 -15.64
CA PRO A 36 -0.49 0.58 -16.74
C PRO A 36 0.89 0.12 -16.27
N GLY A 37 1.38 -0.99 -16.84
CA GLY A 37 2.70 -1.53 -16.56
C GLY A 37 2.81 -2.35 -15.27
N TRP A 38 1.70 -2.57 -14.56
CA TRP A 38 1.66 -3.37 -13.32
C TRP A 38 0.93 -4.69 -13.52
N ASP A 39 1.47 -5.75 -12.95
CA ASP A 39 0.77 -7.01 -12.74
C ASP A 39 0.15 -7.07 -11.33
N VAL A 40 -0.53 -8.17 -11.03
CA VAL A 40 -1.18 -8.39 -9.72
C VAL A 40 -0.16 -8.30 -8.56
N LYS A 41 1.05 -8.83 -8.74
CA LYS A 41 2.12 -8.75 -7.75
C LYS A 41 2.61 -7.31 -7.55
N ASP A 42 2.68 -6.51 -8.61
CA ASP A 42 3.06 -5.11 -8.55
C ASP A 42 2.04 -4.28 -7.76
N ASN A 43 0.73 -4.53 -7.94
CA ASN A 43 -0.32 -3.90 -7.14
C ASN A 43 -0.12 -4.16 -5.63
N LEU A 44 0.12 -5.41 -5.24
CA LEU A 44 0.35 -5.74 -3.83
C LEU A 44 1.65 -5.13 -3.31
N SER A 45 2.70 -5.10 -4.13
CA SER A 45 4.00 -4.47 -3.81
C SER A 45 3.85 -2.96 -3.55
N HIS A 46 3.00 -2.28 -4.31
CA HIS A 46 2.65 -0.87 -4.09
C HIS A 46 1.98 -0.67 -2.71
N LEU A 47 1.00 -1.49 -2.38
CA LEU A 47 0.31 -1.41 -1.08
C LEU A 47 1.29 -1.62 0.09
N ILE A 48 2.18 -2.62 -0.02
CA ILE A 48 3.25 -2.88 0.97
C ILE A 48 4.11 -1.62 1.17
N GLY A 49 4.65 -1.06 0.08
CA GLY A 49 5.54 0.11 0.15
C GLY A 49 4.88 1.31 0.82
N THR A 50 3.62 1.56 0.50
CA THR A 50 2.87 2.68 1.08
C THR A 50 2.62 2.49 2.58
N GLU A 51 2.20 1.31 3.01
CA GLU A 51 1.95 1.07 4.44
C GLU A 51 3.24 1.09 5.27
N LEU A 52 4.35 0.58 4.74
CA LEU A 52 5.66 0.71 5.39
C LEU A 52 6.06 2.18 5.56
N PHE A 53 5.91 2.99 4.52
CA PHE A 53 6.20 4.43 4.58
C PHE A 53 5.35 5.14 5.64
N LEU A 54 4.05 4.86 5.72
CA LEU A 54 3.14 5.45 6.71
C LEU A 54 3.42 5.00 8.14
N MET A 55 4.13 3.89 8.34
CA MET A 55 4.66 3.46 9.65
C MET A 55 6.03 4.07 9.98
N GLY A 56 6.56 4.95 9.13
CA GLY A 56 7.88 5.54 9.30
C GLY A 56 9.04 4.58 9.04
N LYS A 57 8.80 3.48 8.34
CA LYS A 57 9.86 2.56 7.92
C LYS A 57 10.68 3.20 6.77
N PRO A 58 12.00 2.93 6.71
CA PRO A 58 12.81 3.47 5.62
C PRO A 58 12.35 2.90 4.27
N SER A 59 12.26 3.79 3.26
CA SER A 59 12.00 3.40 1.87
C SER A 59 13.17 2.59 1.32
N THR A 60 12.89 1.78 0.29
CA THR A 60 13.93 1.03 -0.42
C THR A 60 15.01 1.96 -0.99
N THR A 61 16.26 1.51 -0.95
CA THR A 61 17.37 2.17 -1.64
C THR A 61 17.47 1.78 -3.12
N HIS A 62 16.69 0.78 -3.54
CA HIS A 62 16.58 0.38 -4.94
C HIS A 62 16.03 1.52 -5.78
N ARG A 63 16.51 1.64 -7.01
CA ARG A 63 16.01 2.64 -7.98
C ARG A 63 15.56 1.93 -9.24
N ALA A 64 14.25 2.03 -9.50
CA ALA A 64 13.64 1.53 -10.72
C ALA A 64 14.17 2.27 -11.95
N PRO A 65 14.24 1.61 -13.10
CA PRO A 65 14.46 2.30 -14.37
C PRO A 65 13.30 3.25 -14.66
N LYS A 66 13.49 4.18 -15.60
CA LYS A 66 12.41 5.06 -16.04
C LYS A 66 11.45 4.30 -16.94
N PHE A 67 10.16 4.44 -16.65
CA PHE A 67 9.08 3.86 -17.44
C PHE A 67 8.17 4.94 -17.99
N ASP A 68 7.71 4.80 -19.23
CA ASP A 68 6.88 5.78 -19.93
C ASP A 68 5.50 6.01 -19.28
N TYR A 69 5.01 5.03 -18.53
CA TYR A 69 3.74 5.13 -17.79
C TYR A 69 3.86 5.93 -16.48
N VAL A 70 5.06 6.16 -15.97
CA VAL A 70 5.29 6.96 -14.76
C VAL A 70 5.27 8.45 -15.12
N LYS A 71 4.32 9.21 -14.56
CA LYS A 71 4.05 10.60 -14.97
C LYS A 71 4.33 11.65 -13.89
N ASN A 72 4.61 11.24 -12.65
CA ASN A 72 4.79 12.17 -11.53
C ASN A 72 5.71 11.58 -10.44
N PRO A 73 6.21 12.43 -9.50
CA PRO A 73 7.11 11.97 -8.44
C PRO A 73 6.52 10.89 -7.50
N ILE A 74 5.21 10.90 -7.27
CA ILE A 74 4.55 9.87 -6.44
C ILE A 74 4.61 8.52 -7.17
N GLY A 75 4.29 8.50 -8.46
CA GLY A 75 4.43 7.30 -9.28
C GLY A 75 5.88 6.78 -9.32
N GLU A 76 6.87 7.68 -9.39
CA GLU A 76 8.28 7.29 -9.35
C GLU A 76 8.66 6.65 -8.00
N ALA A 77 8.22 7.22 -6.88
CA ALA A 77 8.45 6.67 -5.56
C ALA A 77 7.79 5.29 -5.38
N ASN A 78 6.55 5.13 -5.87
CA ASN A 78 5.86 3.84 -5.89
C ASN A 78 6.62 2.82 -6.71
N GLU A 79 7.13 3.21 -7.87
CA GLU A 79 7.85 2.31 -8.78
C GLU A 79 9.14 1.76 -8.16
N HIS A 80 9.85 2.54 -7.35
CA HIS A 80 11.03 2.05 -6.63
C HIS A 80 10.68 0.90 -5.68
N GLU A 81 9.58 1.01 -4.95
CA GLU A 81 9.10 -0.05 -4.04
C GLU A 81 8.61 -1.28 -4.79
N ILE A 82 7.93 -1.09 -5.91
CA ILE A 82 7.43 -2.17 -6.77
C ILE A 82 8.58 -2.93 -7.41
N ASP A 83 9.49 -2.22 -8.08
CA ASP A 83 10.60 -2.82 -8.80
C ASP A 83 11.57 -3.56 -7.89
N ALA A 84 11.74 -3.10 -6.65
CA ALA A 84 12.50 -3.81 -5.63
C ALA A 84 11.94 -5.22 -5.34
N ARG A 85 10.64 -5.45 -5.58
CA ARG A 85 9.96 -6.74 -5.32
C ARG A 85 9.73 -7.56 -6.58
N ARG A 86 10.02 -7.05 -7.79
CA ARG A 86 9.80 -7.78 -9.04
C ARG A 86 10.58 -9.08 -9.14
N ALA A 87 11.75 -9.17 -8.49
CA ALA A 87 12.53 -10.40 -8.42
C ALA A 87 11.95 -11.45 -7.45
N HIS A 88 10.99 -11.08 -6.59
CA HIS A 88 10.35 -11.98 -5.65
C HIS A 88 9.21 -12.75 -6.32
N THR A 89 8.92 -13.97 -5.82
CA THR A 89 7.71 -14.71 -6.20
C THR A 89 6.47 -14.05 -5.62
N GLY A 90 5.29 -14.30 -6.20
CA GLY A 90 4.03 -13.83 -5.65
C GLY A 90 3.79 -14.31 -4.22
N ALA A 91 4.13 -15.56 -3.93
CA ALA A 91 4.05 -16.12 -2.58
C ALA A 91 4.94 -15.37 -1.56
N GLN A 92 6.14 -14.93 -1.96
CA GLN A 92 7.02 -14.12 -1.09
C GLN A 92 6.44 -12.72 -0.83
N VAL A 93 5.92 -12.06 -1.86
CA VAL A 93 5.28 -10.74 -1.72
C VAL A 93 4.02 -10.84 -0.86
N TYR A 94 3.23 -11.90 -1.02
CA TYR A 94 2.04 -12.14 -0.19
C TYR A 94 2.39 -12.40 1.29
N ALA A 95 3.46 -13.15 1.56
CA ALA A 95 3.94 -13.36 2.92
C ALA A 95 4.39 -12.03 3.57
N GLU A 96 5.07 -11.16 2.82
CA GLU A 96 5.44 -9.80 3.26
C GLU A 96 4.19 -8.96 3.54
N TRP A 97 3.20 -8.98 2.65
CA TRP A 97 1.94 -8.25 2.85
C TRP A 97 1.26 -8.64 4.16
N LYS A 98 1.11 -9.93 4.45
CA LYS A 98 0.47 -10.38 5.70
C LYS A 98 1.19 -9.84 6.94
N GLN A 99 2.51 -9.78 6.93
CA GLN A 99 3.28 -9.20 8.02
C GLN A 99 3.05 -7.69 8.12
N VAL A 100 3.12 -6.98 6.99
CA VAL A 100 2.92 -5.52 6.93
C VAL A 100 1.51 -5.14 7.35
N ALA A 101 0.48 -5.86 6.92
CA ALA A 101 -0.90 -5.63 7.33
C ALA A 101 -1.08 -5.80 8.85
N SER A 102 -0.49 -6.85 9.44
CA SER A 102 -0.50 -7.07 10.88
C SER A 102 0.22 -5.93 11.63
N ASP A 103 1.40 -5.55 11.18
CA ASP A 103 2.18 -4.45 11.78
C ASP A 103 1.43 -3.12 11.67
N ARG A 104 0.77 -2.88 10.54
CA ARG A 104 -0.02 -1.66 10.32
C ARG A 104 -1.24 -1.61 11.23
N ALA A 105 -1.97 -2.70 11.37
CA ALA A 105 -3.10 -2.79 12.29
C ALA A 105 -2.65 -2.51 13.73
N HIS A 106 -1.53 -3.09 14.18
CA HIS A 106 -0.95 -2.83 15.48
C HIS A 106 -0.53 -1.36 15.64
N HIS A 107 0.16 -0.79 14.64
CA HIS A 107 0.56 0.61 14.64
C HIS A 107 -0.65 1.54 14.77
N LEU A 108 -1.70 1.34 13.98
CA LEU A 108 -2.93 2.13 14.09
C LEU A 108 -3.64 1.94 15.44
N ALA A 109 -3.52 0.75 16.05
CA ALA A 109 -4.08 0.47 17.35
C ALA A 109 -3.35 1.17 18.50
N THR A 110 -2.05 1.43 18.37
CA THR A 110 -1.17 1.93 19.44
C THR A 110 -0.68 3.37 19.23
N ALA A 111 -0.79 3.91 18.02
CA ALA A 111 -0.40 5.30 17.72
C ALA A 111 -1.16 6.29 18.60
N ASP A 112 -0.50 7.34 19.02
CA ASP A 112 -1.09 8.44 19.80
C ASP A 112 -1.85 9.45 18.92
N ASP A 113 -2.54 10.38 19.55
CA ASP A 113 -3.27 11.43 18.84
C ASP A 113 -2.33 12.31 18.01
N ALA A 114 -1.09 12.50 18.44
CA ALA A 114 -0.12 13.33 17.72
C ALA A 114 0.20 12.75 16.34
N TYR A 115 0.28 11.43 16.21
CA TYR A 115 0.42 10.76 14.91
C TYR A 115 -0.75 11.11 13.99
N PHE A 116 -1.99 10.97 14.46
CA PHE A 116 -3.18 11.23 13.64
C PHE A 116 -3.37 12.72 13.30
N ASP A 117 -2.94 13.61 14.17
CA ASP A 117 -3.02 15.06 13.99
C ASP A 117 -1.83 15.63 13.19
N THR A 118 -0.85 14.79 12.80
CA THR A 118 0.29 15.22 11.98
C THR A 118 -0.21 15.81 10.66
N PRO A 119 0.19 17.06 10.31
CA PRO A 119 -0.17 17.65 9.02
C PRO A 119 0.28 16.79 7.83
N TRP A 120 -0.62 16.61 6.88
CA TRP A 120 -0.37 15.78 5.70
C TRP A 120 -0.98 16.40 4.46
N HIS A 121 -0.37 16.11 3.30
CA HIS A 121 -0.93 16.54 2.03
C HIS A 121 -1.92 15.50 1.51
N MET A 122 -3.18 15.94 1.33
CA MET A 122 -4.25 15.15 0.75
C MET A 122 -4.43 15.49 -0.74
N PRO A 123 -5.00 14.61 -1.56
CA PRO A 123 -5.40 14.96 -2.93
C PRO A 123 -6.34 16.18 -3.01
N THR A 124 -7.07 16.43 -1.94
CA THR A 124 -8.03 17.55 -1.81
C THR A 124 -7.43 18.81 -1.18
N GLY A 125 -6.14 18.80 -0.84
CA GLY A 125 -5.43 19.90 -0.20
C GLY A 125 -4.84 19.54 1.18
N PRO A 126 -4.58 20.52 2.04
CA PRO A 126 -4.05 20.28 3.38
C PRO A 126 -4.99 19.43 4.24
N GLY A 127 -4.44 18.50 5.01
CA GLY A 127 -5.19 17.64 5.93
C GLY A 127 -4.26 17.04 6.98
N THR A 128 -4.63 15.88 7.52
CA THR A 128 -3.88 15.16 8.54
C THR A 128 -3.66 13.69 8.15
N LEU A 129 -2.70 13.01 8.81
CA LEU A 129 -2.52 11.56 8.65
C LEU A 129 -3.77 10.77 9.03
N GLY A 130 -4.53 11.23 10.03
CA GLY A 130 -5.80 10.61 10.41
C GLY A 130 -6.84 10.66 9.31
N GLU A 131 -6.97 11.79 8.62
CA GLU A 131 -7.87 11.97 7.48
C GLU A 131 -7.37 11.17 6.25
N PHE A 132 -6.04 11.08 6.06
CA PHE A 132 -5.43 10.34 4.96
C PHE A 132 -5.76 8.84 4.99
N ILE A 133 -6.15 8.28 6.14
CA ILE A 133 -6.63 6.88 6.22
C ILE A 133 -7.81 6.65 5.27
N SER A 134 -8.68 7.64 5.05
CA SER A 134 -9.78 7.53 4.08
C SER A 134 -9.29 7.29 2.64
N ILE A 135 -8.20 7.94 2.27
CA ILE A 135 -7.55 7.73 0.96
C ILE A 135 -6.94 6.32 0.89
N ARG A 136 -6.34 5.85 2.00
CA ARG A 136 -5.77 4.50 2.04
C ARG A 136 -6.86 3.41 1.93
N VAL A 137 -8.00 3.60 2.58
CA VAL A 137 -9.16 2.69 2.44
C VAL A 137 -9.61 2.61 0.98
N LEU A 138 -9.74 3.75 0.31
CA LEU A 138 -10.09 3.81 -1.12
C LEU A 138 -9.05 3.09 -1.98
N ASP A 139 -7.77 3.35 -1.76
CA ASP A 139 -6.67 2.79 -2.55
C ASP A 139 -6.59 1.26 -2.40
N LEU A 140 -6.70 0.75 -1.17
CA LEU A 140 -6.76 -0.69 -0.89
C LEU A 140 -7.96 -1.35 -1.61
N TRP A 141 -9.14 -0.71 -1.54
CA TRP A 141 -10.33 -1.23 -2.18
C TRP A 141 -10.20 -1.24 -3.71
N VAL A 142 -9.65 -0.18 -4.32
CA VAL A 142 -9.42 -0.11 -5.77
C VAL A 142 -8.51 -1.25 -6.22
N HIS A 143 -7.36 -1.43 -5.57
CA HIS A 143 -6.41 -2.48 -5.94
C HIS A 143 -6.87 -3.91 -5.60
N GLU A 144 -7.85 -4.06 -4.72
CA GLU A 144 -8.56 -5.34 -4.51
C GLU A 144 -9.41 -5.70 -5.73
N GLN A 145 -9.94 -4.70 -6.47
CA GLN A 145 -10.79 -4.91 -7.65
C GLN A 145 -10.01 -5.07 -8.96
N ASP A 146 -8.80 -4.53 -9.04
CA ASP A 146 -7.95 -4.60 -10.23
C ASP A 146 -7.50 -6.04 -10.56
#